data_54567bfdf2709801dd89b503471f1fe1
#
_entry.id   54567bfdf2709801dd89b503471f1fe1
#
_cell.length_a   1.000
_cell.length_b   1.000
_cell.length_c   1.000
_cell.angle_alpha   90.00
_cell.angle_beta   90.00
_cell.angle_gamma   90.00
#
_symmetry.space_group_name_H-M   'P 1'
#
loop_
_entity.id
_entity.type
_entity.pdbx_description
1 polymer ?
#
loop_
_entity_poly.entity_id
_entity_poly.type
_entity_poly.pdbx_seq_one_letter_code
_entity_poly.pdbx_strand_id
1 'polypeptide(L)'
;PLAHSYRAGTLASDIAEFTPLAQELVEAETGWPSASGAARARVVDRAGWVEANIGSFQRLLAPLLDRAGEKMVGPSAYVAPKGAAAEMGVILGWMSRRVLGQYDLLVTEPGADPLTDGLSLTNSGEVVGDPEDQDLVYLVGPNLLALERKFGFSPREFRLWVCVHELTHRAQFTGVPWLRPYFLAQVRELLSAAEPDPTRLFT
;
A
#
# COMPACT_ATOMS: atom_id res chain seq x y z
N PRO A 1 -16.98 13.94 2.50
CA PRO A 1 -16.89 15.39 2.32
C PRO A 1 -15.94 15.91 1.25
N LEU A 2 -15.35 15.02 0.37
CA LEU A 2 -14.63 15.48 -0.83
C LEU A 2 -15.55 16.18 -1.83
N ALA A 3 -16.84 15.82 -1.85
CA ALA A 3 -17.82 16.27 -2.84
C ALA A 3 -18.17 17.77 -2.80
N HIS A 4 -17.74 18.53 -1.80
CA HIS A 4 -18.14 19.94 -1.62
C HIS A 4 -17.04 20.95 -1.94
N SER A 5 -15.89 20.53 -2.46
CA SER A 5 -14.82 21.43 -2.87
C SER A 5 -14.74 21.50 -4.40
N TYR A 6 -14.71 22.71 -4.95
CA TYR A 6 -14.53 22.93 -6.41
C TYR A 6 -13.38 22.13 -7.01
N ARG A 7 -12.27 22.02 -6.28
CA ARG A 7 -11.09 21.24 -6.71
C ARG A 7 -11.25 19.72 -6.52
N ALA A 8 -12.13 19.28 -5.63
CA ALA A 8 -12.42 17.87 -5.44
C ALA A 8 -13.20 17.27 -6.60
N GLY A 9 -14.09 18.04 -7.24
CA GLY A 9 -14.88 17.59 -8.38
C GLY A 9 -14.03 17.22 -9.61
N THR A 10 -12.84 17.82 -9.77
CA THR A 10 -11.93 17.54 -10.90
C THR A 10 -10.84 16.53 -10.54
N LEU A 11 -10.66 16.18 -9.25
CA LEU A 11 -9.53 15.34 -8.83
C LEU A 11 -9.60 13.95 -9.47
N ALA A 12 -10.73 13.29 -9.39
CA ALA A 12 -10.88 11.94 -9.94
C ALA A 12 -10.70 11.91 -11.47
N SER A 13 -11.24 12.90 -12.18
CA SER A 13 -11.07 13.02 -13.64
C SER A 13 -9.63 13.33 -14.04
N ASP A 14 -8.95 14.21 -13.30
CA ASP A 14 -7.53 14.50 -13.54
C ASP A 14 -6.66 13.25 -13.31
N ILE A 15 -6.92 12.50 -12.24
CA ILE A 15 -6.18 11.25 -11.98
C ILE A 15 -6.44 10.19 -13.05
N ALA A 16 -7.68 10.04 -13.51
CA ALA A 16 -8.00 9.12 -14.60
C ALA A 16 -7.31 9.51 -15.92
N GLU A 17 -7.21 10.82 -16.22
CA GLU A 17 -6.47 11.35 -17.37
C GLU A 17 -4.96 11.14 -17.23
N PHE A 18 -4.41 11.42 -16.03
CA PHE A 18 -2.96 11.44 -15.82
C PHE A 18 -2.34 10.06 -15.58
N THR A 19 -3.11 9.08 -15.15
CA THR A 19 -2.58 7.72 -14.88
C THR A 19 -1.92 7.10 -16.14
N PRO A 20 -2.60 7.00 -17.30
CA PRO A 20 -1.97 6.47 -18.51
C PRO A 20 -0.80 7.35 -18.99
N LEU A 21 -0.95 8.69 -18.95
CA LEU A 21 0.11 9.61 -19.35
C LEU A 21 1.36 9.44 -18.46
N ALA A 22 1.19 9.32 -17.16
CA ALA A 22 2.29 9.12 -16.23
C ALA A 22 2.98 7.77 -16.44
N GLN A 23 2.21 6.71 -16.77
CA GLN A 23 2.79 5.42 -17.15
C GLN A 23 3.69 5.56 -18.37
N GLU A 24 3.20 6.17 -19.44
CA GLU A 24 3.96 6.40 -20.67
C GLU A 24 5.25 7.19 -20.41
N LEU A 25 5.19 8.25 -19.60
CA LEU A 25 6.35 9.04 -19.22
C LEU A 25 7.38 8.21 -18.45
N VAL A 26 6.95 7.43 -17.46
CA VAL A 26 7.84 6.58 -16.66
C VAL A 26 8.50 5.51 -17.52
N GLU A 27 7.74 4.83 -18.38
CA GLU A 27 8.28 3.82 -19.29
C GLU A 27 9.29 4.40 -20.29
N ALA A 28 9.00 5.58 -20.85
CA ALA A 28 9.88 6.25 -21.78
C ALA A 28 11.22 6.68 -21.13
N GLU A 29 11.17 7.20 -19.91
CA GLU A 29 12.36 7.71 -19.22
C GLU A 29 13.20 6.62 -18.57
N THR A 30 12.55 5.54 -18.09
CA THR A 30 13.25 4.47 -17.34
C THR A 30 13.62 3.28 -18.24
N GLY A 31 12.92 3.07 -19.33
CA GLY A 31 13.01 1.86 -20.14
C GLY A 31 12.46 0.62 -19.46
N TRP A 32 11.75 0.76 -18.32
CA TRP A 32 11.12 -0.36 -17.61
C TRP A 32 9.71 -0.59 -18.16
N PRO A 33 9.46 -1.73 -18.81
CA PRO A 33 8.13 -2.02 -19.32
C PRO A 33 7.18 -2.36 -18.17
N SER A 34 5.93 -1.93 -18.30
CA SER A 34 4.86 -2.38 -17.39
C SER A 34 4.50 -3.83 -17.66
N ALA A 35 5.12 -4.74 -16.93
CA ALA A 35 4.85 -6.18 -17.05
C ALA A 35 3.39 -6.54 -16.72
N SER A 36 2.71 -5.74 -15.89
CA SER A 36 1.33 -5.96 -15.43
C SER A 36 0.25 -5.28 -16.31
N GLY A 37 0.64 -4.68 -17.44
CA GLY A 37 -0.32 -3.98 -18.32
C GLY A 37 -0.64 -2.54 -17.90
N ALA A 38 -1.84 -2.06 -18.24
CA ALA A 38 -2.24 -0.68 -17.98
C ALA A 38 -2.33 -0.37 -16.48
N ALA A 39 -1.72 0.73 -16.07
CA ALA A 39 -1.77 1.20 -14.69
C ALA A 39 -3.19 1.63 -14.30
N ARG A 40 -3.56 1.36 -13.07
CA ARG A 40 -4.84 1.76 -12.49
C ARG A 40 -4.60 2.57 -11.23
N ALA A 41 -5.33 3.67 -11.10
CA ALA A 41 -5.28 4.50 -9.91
C ALA A 41 -6.68 4.73 -9.34
N ARG A 42 -6.76 4.77 -8.02
CA ARG A 42 -8.01 5.04 -7.28
C ARG A 42 -7.82 6.18 -6.31
N VAL A 43 -8.69 7.17 -6.39
CA VAL A 43 -8.73 8.23 -5.38
C VAL A 43 -9.55 7.75 -4.20
N VAL A 44 -8.94 7.77 -3.03
CA VAL A 44 -9.55 7.35 -1.76
C VAL A 44 -9.52 8.49 -0.74
N ASP A 45 -10.36 8.41 0.26
CA ASP A 45 -10.19 9.21 1.46
C ASP A 45 -9.23 8.52 2.45
N ARG A 46 -9.01 9.14 3.61
CA ARG A 46 -8.08 8.58 4.61
C ARG A 46 -8.56 7.26 5.20
N ALA A 47 -9.87 7.09 5.35
CA ALA A 47 -10.45 5.85 5.86
C ALA A 47 -10.28 4.73 4.83
N GLY A 48 -10.62 4.96 3.57
CA GLY A 48 -10.43 4.01 2.50
C GLY A 48 -8.96 3.61 2.29
N TRP A 49 -8.02 4.56 2.49
CA TRP A 49 -6.59 4.21 2.50
C TRP A 49 -6.22 3.29 3.67
N VAL A 50 -6.74 3.56 4.87
CA VAL A 50 -6.53 2.68 6.04
C VAL A 50 -7.12 1.30 5.79
N GLU A 51 -8.35 1.21 5.27
CA GLU A 51 -9.02 -0.05 4.96
C GLU A 51 -8.22 -0.89 3.95
N ALA A 52 -7.73 -0.28 2.86
CA ALA A 52 -6.89 -0.95 1.88
C ALA A 52 -5.59 -1.51 2.50
N ASN A 53 -5.00 -0.78 3.46
CA ASN A 53 -3.76 -1.19 4.11
C ASN A 53 -3.95 -2.23 5.22
N ILE A 54 -5.10 -2.26 5.91
CA ILE A 54 -5.35 -3.24 6.96
C ILE A 54 -5.19 -4.67 6.44
N GLY A 55 -5.78 -5.00 5.30
CA GLY A 55 -5.68 -6.32 4.69
C GLY A 55 -4.23 -6.70 4.35
N SER A 56 -3.47 -5.78 3.80
CA SER A 56 -2.06 -5.97 3.47
C SER A 56 -1.19 -6.17 4.72
N PHE A 57 -1.41 -5.34 5.76
CA PHE A 57 -0.70 -5.48 7.04
C PHE A 57 -1.09 -6.75 7.81
N GLN A 58 -2.36 -7.14 7.80
CA GLN A 58 -2.78 -8.39 8.43
C GLN A 58 -2.05 -9.60 7.81
N ARG A 59 -1.95 -9.66 6.50
CA ARG A 59 -1.22 -10.72 5.79
C ARG A 59 0.27 -10.70 6.12
N LEU A 60 0.89 -9.52 6.13
CA LEU A 60 2.31 -9.34 6.44
C LEU A 60 2.66 -9.75 7.87
N LEU A 61 1.76 -9.47 8.82
CA LEU A 61 1.98 -9.75 10.25
C LEU A 61 1.46 -11.13 10.69
N ALA A 62 0.68 -11.83 9.87
CA ALA A 62 0.11 -13.13 10.21
C ALA A 62 1.16 -14.12 10.76
N PRO A 63 2.34 -14.31 10.14
CA PRO A 63 3.35 -15.23 10.65
C PRO A 63 3.93 -14.84 12.02
N LEU A 64 3.96 -13.54 12.33
CA LEU A 64 4.39 -13.03 13.64
C LEU A 64 3.32 -13.26 14.71
N LEU A 65 2.06 -13.00 14.35
CA LEU A 65 0.93 -13.17 15.24
C LEU A 65 0.71 -14.65 15.59
N ASP A 66 0.90 -15.56 14.64
CA ASP A 66 0.83 -17.00 14.84
C ASP A 66 1.91 -17.47 15.82
N ARG A 67 3.17 -17.08 15.60
CA ARG A 67 4.28 -17.40 16.53
C ARG A 67 4.10 -16.78 17.91
N ALA A 68 3.55 -15.57 17.99
CA ALA A 68 3.25 -14.94 19.26
C ALA A 68 2.08 -15.66 19.97
N GLY A 69 1.08 -16.11 19.22
CA GLY A 69 -0.05 -16.89 19.75
C GLY A 69 0.37 -18.23 20.34
N GLU A 70 1.32 -18.94 19.72
CA GLU A 70 1.86 -20.19 20.23
C GLU A 70 2.60 -20.03 21.58
N LYS A 71 3.18 -18.87 21.82
CA LYS A 71 3.92 -18.55 23.06
C LYS A 71 3.03 -17.97 24.17
N MET A 72 1.79 -17.56 23.83
CA MET A 72 0.88 -16.93 24.78
C MET A 72 -0.10 -17.96 25.38
N VAL A 73 -0.04 -18.14 26.69
CA VAL A 73 -0.94 -19.03 27.45
C VAL A 73 -1.70 -18.20 28.48
N GLY A 74 -3.03 -18.40 28.55
CA GLY A 74 -3.87 -17.73 29.57
C GLY A 74 -4.55 -16.44 29.09
N PRO A 75 -5.02 -15.57 30.03
CA PRO A 75 -5.80 -14.37 29.69
C PRO A 75 -5.09 -13.37 28.77
N SER A 76 -3.75 -13.35 28.78
CA SER A 76 -2.93 -12.51 27.90
C SER A 76 -3.12 -12.83 26.41
N ALA A 77 -3.44 -14.08 26.07
CA ALA A 77 -3.71 -14.50 24.69
C ALA A 77 -4.92 -13.78 24.06
N TYR A 78 -5.85 -13.29 24.88
CA TYR A 78 -7.04 -12.55 24.40
C TYR A 78 -6.84 -11.02 24.35
N VAL A 79 -5.95 -10.49 25.18
CA VAL A 79 -5.78 -9.03 25.33
C VAL A 79 -4.68 -8.50 24.42
N ALA A 80 -3.57 -9.22 24.26
CA ALA A 80 -2.43 -8.78 23.47
C ALA A 80 -2.72 -8.54 21.98
N PRO A 81 -3.49 -9.43 21.29
CA PRO A 81 -3.85 -9.17 19.88
C PRO A 81 -4.71 -7.91 19.70
N LYS A 82 -5.58 -7.61 20.66
CA LYS A 82 -6.42 -6.39 20.63
C LYS A 82 -5.60 -5.13 20.86
N GLY A 83 -4.59 -5.19 21.73
CA GLY A 83 -3.63 -4.10 21.94
C GLY A 83 -2.84 -3.81 20.67
N ALA A 84 -2.25 -4.83 20.08
CA ALA A 84 -1.49 -4.70 18.83
C ALA A 84 -2.34 -4.16 17.67
N ALA A 85 -3.59 -4.60 17.56
CA ALA A 85 -4.52 -4.10 16.55
C ALA A 85 -4.86 -2.62 16.77
N ALA A 86 -5.03 -2.19 18.02
CA ALA A 86 -5.29 -0.78 18.37
C ALA A 86 -4.07 0.10 18.04
N GLU A 87 -2.86 -0.33 18.38
CA GLU A 87 -1.62 0.38 18.04
C GLU A 87 -1.44 0.50 16.53
N MET A 88 -1.67 -0.59 15.78
CA MET A 88 -1.64 -0.56 14.32
C MET A 88 -2.65 0.44 13.75
N GLY A 89 -3.87 0.46 14.30
CA GLY A 89 -4.90 1.43 13.91
C GLY A 89 -4.47 2.87 14.14
N VAL A 90 -3.79 3.16 15.26
CA VAL A 90 -3.23 4.49 15.55
C VAL A 90 -2.14 4.86 14.55
N ILE A 91 -1.22 3.95 14.25
CA ILE A 91 -0.13 4.16 13.28
C ILE A 91 -0.70 4.42 11.89
N LEU A 92 -1.61 3.58 11.40
CA LEU A 92 -2.25 3.76 10.10
C LEU A 92 -3.06 5.06 10.04
N GLY A 93 -3.79 5.40 11.10
CA GLY A 93 -4.53 6.66 11.20
C GLY A 93 -3.61 7.89 11.19
N TRP A 94 -2.43 7.80 11.78
CA TRP A 94 -1.42 8.85 11.73
C TRP A 94 -0.76 8.96 10.34
N MET A 95 -0.41 7.83 9.72
CA MET A 95 0.16 7.76 8.38
C MET A 95 -0.82 8.26 7.31
N SER A 96 -2.10 7.90 7.43
CA SER A 96 -3.15 8.29 6.46
C SER A 96 -3.27 9.80 6.24
N ARG A 97 -2.76 10.62 7.18
CA ARG A 97 -2.75 12.08 7.07
C ARG A 97 -1.52 12.64 6.34
N ARG A 98 -0.54 11.81 6.04
CA ARG A 98 0.76 12.21 5.47
C ARG A 98 1.02 11.63 4.09
N VAL A 99 0.48 10.47 3.82
CA VAL A 99 0.65 9.78 2.53
C VAL A 99 -0.16 10.51 1.46
N LEU A 100 0.46 10.76 0.31
CA LEU A 100 -0.22 11.34 -0.86
C LEU A 100 -0.74 10.26 -1.78
N GLY A 101 0.04 9.22 -1.97
CA GLY A 101 -0.29 8.04 -2.74
C GLY A 101 0.44 6.82 -2.22
N GLN A 102 0.16 5.69 -2.81
CA GLN A 102 0.79 4.41 -2.49
C GLN A 102 0.54 3.42 -3.62
N TYR A 103 1.60 2.78 -4.08
CA TYR A 103 1.48 1.55 -4.85
C TYR A 103 1.29 0.36 -3.91
N ASP A 104 0.26 -0.46 -4.14
CA ASP A 104 0.02 -1.65 -3.31
C ASP A 104 0.93 -2.81 -3.76
N LEU A 105 1.99 -3.00 -2.98
CA LEU A 105 3.01 -4.00 -3.22
C LEU A 105 2.62 -5.40 -2.71
N LEU A 106 1.67 -5.48 -1.77
CA LEU A 106 1.37 -6.69 -0.99
C LEU A 106 0.16 -7.48 -1.52
N VAL A 107 -0.22 -7.25 -2.76
CA VAL A 107 -1.28 -8.04 -3.41
C VAL A 107 -0.76 -9.45 -3.66
N THR A 108 -1.37 -10.43 -3.03
CA THR A 108 -1.01 -11.85 -3.10
C THR A 108 -2.23 -12.71 -3.31
N GLU A 109 -2.03 -13.88 -3.91
CA GLU A 109 -3.06 -14.91 -3.99
C GLU A 109 -3.46 -15.43 -2.62
N PRO A 110 -4.72 -15.87 -2.43
CA PRO A 110 -5.12 -16.56 -1.23
C PRO A 110 -4.33 -17.86 -1.07
N GLY A 111 -3.75 -18.00 0.10
CA GLY A 111 -2.96 -19.18 0.46
C GLY A 111 -1.47 -19.08 0.12
N ALA A 112 -1.04 -18.09 -0.69
CA ALA A 112 0.37 -17.80 -0.84
C ALA A 112 0.87 -17.02 0.38
N ASP A 113 1.97 -17.48 0.99
CA ASP A 113 2.67 -16.68 1.99
C ASP A 113 3.37 -15.51 1.26
N PRO A 114 2.96 -14.26 1.50
CA PRO A 114 3.55 -13.10 0.84
C PRO A 114 5.05 -12.98 1.10
N LEU A 115 5.55 -13.67 2.10
CA LEU A 115 6.95 -13.66 2.51
C LEU A 115 7.76 -14.87 1.98
N THR A 116 7.13 -16.01 1.72
CA THR A 116 7.84 -17.23 1.28
C THR A 116 7.73 -17.49 -0.21
N ASP A 117 6.57 -17.27 -0.79
CA ASP A 117 6.30 -17.67 -2.18
C ASP A 117 6.72 -16.60 -3.20
N GLY A 118 7.38 -15.52 -2.71
CA GLY A 118 7.98 -14.47 -3.54
C GLY A 118 7.05 -14.10 -4.66
N LEU A 119 5.86 -13.58 -4.33
CA LEU A 119 4.85 -13.14 -5.29
C LEU A 119 4.98 -13.86 -6.64
N SER A 120 4.60 -15.12 -6.65
CA SER A 120 4.44 -15.82 -7.89
C SER A 120 3.38 -15.03 -8.67
N LEU A 121 3.81 -14.32 -9.69
CA LEU A 121 2.94 -13.97 -10.79
C LEU A 121 2.54 -15.32 -11.35
N THR A 122 1.39 -15.83 -10.95
CA THR A 122 1.02 -17.19 -11.25
C THR A 122 1.02 -17.44 -12.73
N ASN A 123 1.73 -18.47 -13.14
CA ASN A 123 1.53 -19.13 -14.42
C ASN A 123 0.14 -19.81 -14.53
N SER A 124 -0.69 -19.76 -13.50
CA SER A 124 -1.98 -20.45 -13.45
C SER A 124 -3.20 -19.56 -13.68
N GLY A 125 -3.04 -18.24 -13.78
CA GLY A 125 -4.15 -17.35 -14.21
C GLY A 125 -5.35 -17.28 -13.27
N GLU A 126 -5.28 -17.87 -12.09
CA GLU A 126 -6.36 -17.82 -11.10
C GLU A 126 -6.09 -16.71 -10.09
N VAL A 127 -6.72 -15.57 -10.35
CA VAL A 127 -6.64 -14.38 -9.52
C VAL A 127 -7.65 -14.52 -8.40
N VAL A 128 -7.21 -14.63 -7.17
CA VAL A 128 -8.09 -14.64 -6.00
C VAL A 128 -8.00 -13.33 -5.25
N GLY A 129 -9.06 -12.63 -5.30
CA GLY A 129 -9.32 -11.25 -4.92
C GLY A 129 -10.07 -10.62 -6.08
N ASP A 130 -10.75 -9.51 -5.86
CA ASP A 130 -11.34 -8.80 -6.99
C ASP A 130 -10.17 -8.37 -7.92
N PRO A 131 -10.14 -8.81 -9.19
CA PRO A 131 -9.08 -8.41 -10.13
C PRO A 131 -8.94 -6.88 -10.22
N GLU A 132 -10.01 -6.16 -9.87
CA GLU A 132 -10.03 -4.71 -9.84
C GLU A 132 -9.24 -4.11 -8.66
N ASP A 133 -8.93 -4.89 -7.63
CA ASP A 133 -8.19 -4.42 -6.46
C ASP A 133 -6.69 -4.74 -6.50
N GLN A 134 -6.24 -5.44 -7.54
CA GLN A 134 -4.82 -5.79 -7.70
C GLN A 134 -4.08 -4.75 -8.55
N ASP A 135 -2.77 -4.60 -8.29
CA ASP A 135 -1.89 -3.69 -9.03
C ASP A 135 -2.44 -2.25 -9.08
N LEU A 136 -2.94 -1.79 -7.93
CA LEU A 136 -3.55 -0.47 -7.78
C LEU A 136 -2.58 0.55 -7.19
N VAL A 137 -2.70 1.77 -7.69
CA VAL A 137 -2.14 2.95 -7.05
C VAL A 137 -3.26 3.68 -6.32
N TYR A 138 -3.15 3.82 -5.01
CA TYR A 138 -4.06 4.61 -4.21
C TYR A 138 -3.57 6.05 -4.10
N LEU A 139 -4.47 7.02 -4.26
CA LEU A 139 -4.20 8.45 -4.10
C LEU A 139 -5.11 9.03 -3.03
N VAL A 140 -4.52 9.61 -1.98
CA VAL A 140 -5.27 10.12 -0.83
C VAL A 140 -5.76 11.54 -1.13
N GLY A 141 -6.94 11.64 -1.71
CA GLY A 141 -7.51 12.89 -2.21
C GLY A 141 -7.50 14.05 -1.20
N PRO A 142 -7.94 13.88 0.07
CA PRO A 142 -7.88 14.96 1.07
C PRO A 142 -6.47 15.52 1.31
N ASN A 143 -5.44 14.68 1.21
CA ASN A 143 -4.06 15.11 1.42
C ASN A 143 -3.52 15.88 0.23
N LEU A 144 -3.82 15.42 -1.00
CA LEU A 144 -3.50 16.15 -2.23
C LEU A 144 -4.07 17.55 -2.20
N LEU A 145 -5.37 17.68 -1.95
CA LEU A 145 -6.05 18.98 -1.88
C LEU A 145 -5.52 19.87 -0.75
N ALA A 146 -5.12 19.28 0.38
CA ALA A 146 -4.52 20.02 1.48
C ALA A 146 -3.16 20.61 1.11
N LEU A 147 -2.31 19.83 0.42
CA LEU A 147 -1.01 20.30 -0.06
C LEU A 147 -1.14 21.36 -1.16
N GLU A 148 -2.02 21.13 -2.14
CA GLU A 148 -2.33 22.12 -3.19
C GLU A 148 -2.63 23.50 -2.58
N ARG A 149 -3.49 23.52 -1.55
CA ARG A 149 -3.84 24.76 -0.85
C ARG A 149 -2.69 25.35 -0.06
N LYS A 150 -1.98 24.50 0.69
CA LYS A 150 -0.93 24.95 1.61
C LYS A 150 0.23 25.61 0.87
N PHE A 151 0.61 25.06 -0.29
CA PHE A 151 1.77 25.52 -1.03
C PHE A 151 1.42 26.31 -2.31
N GLY A 152 0.14 26.44 -2.64
CA GLY A 152 -0.32 27.15 -3.82
C GLY A 152 0.09 26.49 -5.14
N PHE A 153 0.23 25.16 -5.13
CA PHE A 153 0.60 24.42 -6.34
C PHE A 153 -0.47 24.55 -7.43
N SER A 154 -0.01 24.55 -8.70
CA SER A 154 -0.90 24.36 -9.84
C SER A 154 -1.56 22.97 -9.73
N PRO A 155 -2.89 22.84 -9.61
CA PRO A 155 -3.52 21.58 -9.33
C PRO A 155 -3.18 20.48 -10.34
N ARG A 156 -3.27 20.77 -11.64
CA ARG A 156 -3.02 19.78 -12.68
C ARG A 156 -1.56 19.31 -12.72
N GLU A 157 -0.62 20.24 -12.59
CA GLU A 157 0.82 19.91 -12.59
C GLU A 157 1.19 19.06 -11.35
N PHE A 158 0.68 19.45 -10.19
CA PHE A 158 0.94 18.71 -8.96
C PHE A 158 0.33 17.30 -8.99
N ARG A 159 -0.90 17.15 -9.48
CA ARG A 159 -1.58 15.85 -9.61
C ARG A 159 -0.87 14.95 -10.61
N LEU A 160 -0.44 15.48 -11.75
CA LEU A 160 0.39 14.74 -12.70
C LEU A 160 1.71 14.29 -12.07
N TRP A 161 2.40 15.21 -11.36
CA TRP A 161 3.64 14.88 -10.67
C TRP A 161 3.45 13.72 -9.65
N VAL A 162 2.37 13.74 -8.86
CA VAL A 162 2.08 12.64 -7.93
C VAL A 162 1.80 11.35 -8.68
N CYS A 163 1.06 11.37 -9.78
CA CYS A 163 0.85 10.19 -10.61
C CYS A 163 2.19 9.62 -11.13
N VAL A 164 3.07 10.46 -11.65
CA VAL A 164 4.41 10.03 -12.10
C VAL A 164 5.21 9.42 -10.96
N HIS A 165 5.17 10.03 -9.75
CA HIS A 165 5.86 9.52 -8.57
C HIS A 165 5.39 8.11 -8.20
N GLU A 166 4.09 7.91 -8.05
CA GLU A 166 3.52 6.62 -7.65
C GLU A 166 3.69 5.54 -8.74
N LEU A 167 3.56 5.92 -10.00
CA LEU A 167 3.77 5.00 -11.12
C LEU A 167 5.24 4.65 -11.33
N THR A 168 6.17 5.51 -10.89
CA THR A 168 7.59 5.15 -10.81
C THR A 168 7.80 4.01 -9.80
N HIS A 169 7.16 4.05 -8.64
CA HIS A 169 7.20 2.93 -7.69
C HIS A 169 6.62 1.65 -8.29
N ARG A 170 5.46 1.75 -8.96
CA ARG A 170 4.89 0.61 -9.67
C ARG A 170 5.87 0.03 -10.69
N ALA A 171 6.47 0.87 -11.54
CA ALA A 171 7.43 0.44 -12.56
C ALA A 171 8.69 -0.21 -11.94
N GLN A 172 9.19 0.30 -10.82
CA GLN A 172 10.30 -0.30 -10.08
C GLN A 172 9.99 -1.74 -9.66
N PHE A 173 8.82 -1.96 -9.06
CA PHE A 173 8.46 -3.27 -8.51
C PHE A 173 7.93 -4.26 -9.56
N THR A 174 7.44 -3.81 -10.70
CA THR A 174 6.97 -4.66 -11.81
C THR A 174 8.03 -4.85 -12.89
N GLY A 175 8.85 -3.83 -13.15
CA GLY A 175 9.85 -3.83 -14.23
C GLY A 175 11.24 -4.32 -13.79
N VAL A 176 11.53 -4.40 -12.47
CA VAL A 176 12.83 -4.85 -11.95
C VAL A 176 12.65 -6.19 -11.21
N PRO A 177 12.95 -7.34 -11.85
CA PRO A 177 12.53 -8.65 -11.36
C PRO A 177 13.07 -9.03 -9.96
N TRP A 178 14.24 -8.54 -9.59
CA TRP A 178 14.84 -8.85 -8.29
C TRP A 178 14.39 -7.93 -7.14
N LEU A 179 13.81 -6.76 -7.44
CA LEU A 179 13.56 -5.72 -6.43
C LEU A 179 12.47 -6.13 -5.42
N ARG A 180 11.38 -6.69 -5.92
CA ARG A 180 10.26 -7.10 -5.07
C ARG A 180 10.64 -8.23 -4.11
N PRO A 181 11.22 -9.36 -4.57
CA PRO A 181 11.66 -10.42 -3.65
C PRO A 181 12.74 -9.94 -2.68
N TYR A 182 13.66 -9.07 -3.11
CA TYR A 182 14.64 -8.46 -2.21
C TYR A 182 13.97 -7.62 -1.12
N PHE A 183 13.06 -6.72 -1.49
CA PHE A 183 12.34 -5.88 -0.53
C PHE A 183 11.58 -6.73 0.50
N LEU A 184 10.85 -7.74 0.06
CA LEU A 184 10.09 -8.63 0.94
C LEU A 184 11.01 -9.46 1.85
N ALA A 185 12.18 -9.85 1.37
CA ALA A 185 13.18 -10.52 2.21
C ALA A 185 13.70 -9.60 3.35
N GLN A 186 13.94 -8.31 3.04
CA GLN A 186 14.34 -7.33 4.07
C GLN A 186 13.20 -7.09 5.08
N VAL A 187 11.97 -6.99 4.63
CA VAL A 187 10.80 -6.86 5.52
C VAL A 187 10.71 -8.08 6.44
N ARG A 188 10.89 -9.30 5.91
CA ARG A 188 10.88 -10.53 6.71
C ARG A 188 11.99 -10.54 7.76
N GLU A 189 13.19 -10.12 7.38
CA GLU A 189 14.32 -10.04 8.32
C GLU A 189 14.04 -9.06 9.46
N LEU A 190 13.52 -7.87 9.14
CA LEU A 190 13.10 -6.89 10.14
C LEU A 190 12.01 -7.44 11.07
N LEU A 191 11.01 -8.10 10.52
CA LEU A 191 9.91 -8.68 11.29
C LEU A 191 10.42 -9.83 12.17
N SER A 192 11.36 -10.65 11.69
CA SER A 192 11.93 -11.74 12.49
C SER A 192 12.85 -11.24 13.62
N ALA A 193 13.53 -10.10 13.38
CA ALA A 193 14.36 -9.46 14.42
C ALA A 193 13.51 -8.72 15.47
N ALA A 194 12.28 -8.32 15.15
CA ALA A 194 11.32 -7.75 16.07
C ALA A 194 10.63 -8.84 16.90
N GLU A 195 11.39 -9.75 17.55
CA GLU A 195 10.79 -10.71 18.47
C GLU A 195 10.04 -9.95 19.58
N PRO A 196 8.74 -10.15 19.72
CA PRO A 196 8.02 -9.59 20.85
C PRO A 196 8.56 -10.24 22.12
N ASP A 197 9.33 -9.52 22.90
CA ASP A 197 9.69 -9.92 24.25
C ASP A 197 8.47 -9.68 25.15
N PRO A 198 7.74 -10.74 25.55
CA PRO A 198 6.54 -10.59 26.36
C PRO A 198 6.81 -9.92 27.70
N THR A 199 8.07 -9.91 28.17
CA THR A 199 8.45 -9.29 29.43
C THR A 199 8.54 -7.77 29.36
N ARG A 200 8.71 -7.19 28.15
CA ARG A 200 8.77 -5.73 27.95
C ARG A 200 7.42 -5.06 27.75
N LEU A 201 6.36 -5.84 27.53
CA LEU A 201 5.00 -5.32 27.39
C LEU A 201 4.32 -5.03 28.75
N PHE A 202 4.96 -5.42 29.87
CA PHE A 202 4.39 -5.30 31.22
C PHE A 202 5.29 -4.48 32.19
N THR A 203 6.30 -3.78 31.69
CA THR A 203 7.06 -2.76 32.41
C THR A 203 6.77 -1.37 31.89
#